data_d47cc0b12cc624fb01ddc67fb14317e9
#
_entry.id   d47cc0b12cc624fb01ddc67fb14317e9
#
_cell.length_a   1.000
_cell.length_b   1.000
_cell.length_c   1.000
_cell.angle_alpha   90.00
_cell.angle_beta   90.00
_cell.angle_gamma   90.00
#
_symmetry.space_group_name_H-M   'P 1'
#
loop_
_entity.id
_entity.type
_entity.pdbx_description
1 polymer ?
#
loop_
_entity_poly.entity_id
_entity_poly.type
_entity_poly.pdbx_seq_one_letter_code
_entity_poly.pdbx_strand_id
1 'polypeptide(L)'
;MFSDAYKKASCFTRPVVISTRFFDGSVESGCGAFVVLNDEGWIITVAHIWESFFAYQNHAKEIADHNIKVLAIDQDQKLDAKHKRKRLANLKINSRWITNHSFWWGYDGVQLKDVKPLPEGDLVIGRLEPFDSKLIATYPVLKDAGINFNHGTSLCKLGFPFHDIKATFDAGKNTFELAPGSLPLPLFPIEGIYTREALAGKSKDDKYNIKFLETSSPGLRGQSGGPIFDTKGTVWALQCRTINFPLGFSPKVMKNGKEIEENQFLN
;
A
#
# COMPACT_ATOMS: atom_id res chain seq x y z
N MET A 1 16.69 20.42 -12.05
CA MET A 1 16.09 19.62 -13.12
C MET A 1 14.62 19.31 -12.80
N PHE A 2 14.28 18.71 -11.63
CA PHE A 2 12.89 18.38 -11.26
C PHE A 2 12.17 19.42 -10.39
N SER A 3 12.75 20.55 -10.03
CA SER A 3 12.16 21.48 -9.07
C SER A 3 10.72 21.90 -9.39
N ASP A 4 10.46 22.30 -10.63
CA ASP A 4 9.11 22.74 -11.04
C ASP A 4 8.17 21.56 -11.29
N ALA A 5 8.69 20.44 -11.80
CA ALA A 5 7.95 19.20 -11.93
C ALA A 5 7.52 18.65 -10.55
N TYR A 6 8.42 18.70 -9.56
CA TYR A 6 8.12 18.33 -8.17
C TYR A 6 7.01 19.20 -7.57
N LYS A 7 7.09 20.55 -7.74
CA LYS A 7 6.02 21.44 -7.27
C LYS A 7 4.66 21.09 -7.85
N LYS A 8 4.61 20.74 -9.16
CA LYS A 8 3.37 20.29 -9.81
C LYS A 8 2.91 18.95 -9.23
N ALA A 9 3.79 17.95 -9.18
CA ALA A 9 3.44 16.62 -8.70
C ALA A 9 3.02 16.60 -7.22
N SER A 10 3.59 17.42 -6.38
CA SER A 10 3.21 17.57 -4.97
C SER A 10 1.78 18.10 -4.79
N CYS A 11 1.24 18.86 -5.75
CA CYS A 11 -0.13 19.37 -5.68
C CYS A 11 -1.19 18.27 -5.72
N PHE A 12 -0.96 17.18 -6.43
CA PHE A 12 -1.93 16.10 -6.63
C PHE A 12 -1.51 14.76 -6.00
N THR A 13 -0.36 14.68 -5.33
CA THR A 13 0.09 13.48 -4.61
C THR A 13 -0.31 13.57 -3.15
N ARG A 14 -1.00 12.57 -2.63
CA ARG A 14 -1.47 12.52 -1.23
C ARG A 14 -1.14 11.18 -0.59
N PRO A 15 -0.95 11.14 0.74
CA PRO A 15 -0.75 9.89 1.46
C PRO A 15 -2.05 9.14 1.68
N VAL A 16 -1.98 7.83 1.66
CA VAL A 16 -2.96 6.95 2.28
C VAL A 16 -2.29 6.27 3.47
N VAL A 17 -2.90 6.37 4.65
CA VAL A 17 -2.45 5.63 5.83
C VAL A 17 -3.35 4.42 6.01
N ILE A 18 -2.72 3.26 6.21
CA ILE A 18 -3.39 1.98 6.42
C ILE A 18 -3.10 1.56 7.84
N SER A 19 -4.15 1.35 8.64
CA SER A 19 -4.02 0.91 10.03
C SER A 19 -4.74 -0.40 10.24
N THR A 20 -4.10 -1.34 10.92
CA THR A 20 -4.61 -2.66 11.26
C THR A 20 -4.42 -2.93 12.74
N ARG A 21 -5.46 -3.48 13.39
CA ARG A 21 -5.36 -4.02 14.74
C ARG A 21 -5.50 -5.52 14.69
N PHE A 22 -4.62 -6.20 15.41
CA PHE A 22 -4.61 -7.65 15.49
C PHE A 22 -5.35 -8.18 16.71
N PHE A 23 -5.62 -9.49 16.71
CA PHE A 23 -6.34 -10.15 17.80
C PHE A 23 -5.62 -10.07 19.15
N ASP A 24 -4.29 -10.02 19.14
CA ASP A 24 -3.47 -9.79 20.34
C ASP A 24 -3.50 -8.34 20.86
N GLY A 25 -4.26 -7.46 20.19
CA GLY A 25 -4.38 -6.04 20.53
C GLY A 25 -3.30 -5.14 19.94
N SER A 26 -2.25 -5.70 19.32
CA SER A 26 -1.22 -4.90 18.64
C SER A 26 -1.79 -4.14 17.45
N VAL A 27 -1.22 -2.96 17.17
CA VAL A 27 -1.59 -2.09 16.06
C VAL A 27 -0.38 -1.87 15.17
N GLU A 28 -0.55 -2.04 13.88
CA GLU A 28 0.43 -1.70 12.86
C GLU A 28 -0.14 -0.68 11.90
N SER A 29 0.68 0.28 11.49
CA SER A 29 0.31 1.26 10.48
C SER A 29 1.40 1.39 9.43
N GLY A 30 0.99 1.73 8.22
CA GLY A 30 1.87 1.98 7.11
C GLY A 30 1.27 3.04 6.20
N CYS A 31 2.06 3.50 5.24
CA CYS A 31 1.56 4.43 4.24
C CYS A 31 1.86 3.97 2.83
N GLY A 32 1.04 4.44 1.93
CA GLY A 32 1.24 4.51 0.50
C GLY A 32 0.93 5.91 0.01
N ALA A 33 0.79 6.04 -1.29
CA ALA A 33 0.43 7.28 -1.95
C ALA A 33 -0.74 7.06 -2.91
N PHE A 34 -1.40 8.13 -3.27
CA PHE A 34 -2.33 8.18 -4.37
C PHE A 34 -2.22 9.49 -5.13
N VAL A 35 -2.70 9.50 -6.36
CA VAL A 35 -2.74 10.66 -7.25
C VAL A 35 -4.18 11.09 -7.44
N VAL A 36 -4.50 12.35 -7.14
CA VAL A 36 -5.80 12.95 -7.44
C VAL A 36 -5.82 13.35 -8.90
N LEU A 37 -6.79 12.81 -9.66
CA LEU A 37 -6.83 12.91 -11.11
C LEU A 37 -7.57 14.14 -11.63
N ASN A 38 -8.63 14.56 -10.92
CA ASN A 38 -9.51 15.65 -11.36
C ASN A 38 -10.26 16.31 -10.20
N ASP A 39 -11.04 17.35 -10.52
CA ASP A 39 -11.81 18.15 -9.59
C ASP A 39 -13.05 17.45 -9.00
N GLU A 40 -13.45 16.31 -9.56
CA GLU A 40 -14.49 15.44 -9.01
C GLU A 40 -13.99 14.54 -7.88
N GLY A 41 -12.69 14.56 -7.57
CA GLY A 41 -12.07 13.73 -6.54
C GLY A 41 -11.71 12.31 -6.97
N TRP A 42 -11.69 12.02 -8.28
CA TRP A 42 -11.17 10.74 -8.75
C TRP A 42 -9.69 10.61 -8.45
N ILE A 43 -9.32 9.44 -7.96
CA ILE A 43 -7.93 9.11 -7.63
C ILE A 43 -7.50 7.83 -8.34
N ILE A 44 -6.18 7.67 -8.45
CA ILE A 44 -5.56 6.41 -8.82
C ILE A 44 -4.46 6.05 -7.82
N THR A 45 -4.36 4.77 -7.50
CA THR A 45 -3.33 4.19 -6.63
C THR A 45 -3.08 2.74 -7.03
N VAL A 46 -2.29 2.00 -6.25
CA VAL A 46 -1.98 0.59 -6.50
C VAL A 46 -2.90 -0.36 -5.75
N ALA A 47 -3.16 -1.53 -6.33
CA ALA A 47 -4.10 -2.49 -5.78
C ALA A 47 -3.58 -3.22 -4.52
N HIS A 48 -2.26 -3.45 -4.42
CA HIS A 48 -1.69 -4.20 -3.29
C HIS A 48 -1.87 -3.51 -1.93
N ILE A 49 -2.15 -2.20 -1.86
CA ILE A 49 -2.47 -1.55 -0.58
C ILE A 49 -3.76 -2.08 0.05
N TRP A 50 -4.62 -2.76 -0.72
CA TRP A 50 -5.83 -3.43 -0.21
C TRP A 50 -5.58 -4.83 0.34
N GLU A 51 -4.37 -5.39 0.24
CA GLU A 51 -4.07 -6.75 0.73
C GLU A 51 -4.45 -6.92 2.21
N SER A 52 -4.14 -5.93 3.04
CA SER A 52 -4.50 -5.97 4.46
C SER A 52 -6.02 -5.90 4.69
N PHE A 53 -6.75 -5.20 3.83
CA PHE A 53 -8.22 -5.15 3.88
C PHE A 53 -8.84 -6.49 3.47
N PHE A 54 -8.35 -7.14 2.42
CA PHE A 54 -8.80 -8.47 2.04
C PHE A 54 -8.46 -9.51 3.11
N ALA A 55 -7.27 -9.42 3.71
CA ALA A 55 -6.91 -10.24 4.85
C ALA A 55 -7.87 -10.02 6.04
N TYR A 56 -8.23 -8.77 6.35
CA TYR A 56 -9.22 -8.44 7.36
C TYR A 56 -10.58 -9.11 7.09
N GLN A 57 -11.09 -9.04 5.85
CA GLN A 57 -12.34 -9.67 5.48
C GLN A 57 -12.30 -11.21 5.63
N ASN A 58 -11.18 -11.84 5.30
CA ASN A 58 -10.98 -13.27 5.47
C ASN A 58 -10.87 -13.64 6.95
N HIS A 59 -10.09 -12.91 7.72
CA HIS A 59 -9.94 -13.13 9.16
C HIS A 59 -11.26 -12.93 9.92
N ALA A 60 -12.12 -11.98 9.49
CA ALA A 60 -13.45 -11.82 10.09
C ALA A 60 -14.29 -13.11 9.97
N LYS A 61 -14.21 -13.82 8.84
CA LYS A 61 -14.88 -15.13 8.64
C LYS A 61 -14.26 -16.21 9.55
N GLU A 62 -12.91 -16.26 9.60
CA GLU A 62 -12.21 -17.23 10.46
C GLU A 62 -12.53 -17.03 11.95
N ILE A 63 -12.60 -15.77 12.40
CA ILE A 63 -12.99 -15.40 13.77
C ILE A 63 -14.45 -15.82 14.04
N ALA A 64 -15.36 -15.57 13.10
CA ALA A 64 -16.75 -15.99 13.24
C ALA A 64 -16.88 -17.51 13.35
N ASP A 65 -16.19 -18.27 12.51
CA ASP A 65 -16.16 -19.74 12.55
C ASP A 65 -15.55 -20.27 13.85
N HIS A 66 -14.49 -19.62 14.34
CA HIS A 66 -13.90 -19.96 15.63
C HIS A 66 -14.91 -19.75 16.77
N ASN A 67 -15.60 -18.60 16.79
CA ASN A 67 -16.60 -18.29 17.82
C ASN A 67 -17.76 -19.27 17.80
N ILE A 68 -18.24 -19.71 16.63
CA ILE A 68 -19.26 -20.75 16.50
C ILE A 68 -18.77 -22.06 17.14
N LYS A 69 -17.53 -22.46 16.92
CA LYS A 69 -16.94 -23.68 17.53
C LYS A 69 -16.83 -23.55 19.04
N VAL A 70 -16.45 -22.37 19.56
CA VAL A 70 -16.41 -22.09 21.00
C VAL A 70 -17.80 -22.25 21.60
N LEU A 71 -18.81 -21.59 21.02
CA LEU A 71 -20.19 -21.68 21.49
C LEU A 71 -20.75 -23.11 21.46
N ALA A 72 -20.44 -23.86 20.40
CA ALA A 72 -20.88 -25.26 20.29
C ALA A 72 -20.29 -26.14 21.40
N ILE A 73 -19.03 -25.92 21.80
CA ILE A 73 -18.40 -26.64 22.90
C ILE A 73 -19.03 -26.23 24.25
N ASP A 74 -19.25 -24.93 24.46
CA ASP A 74 -19.82 -24.40 25.70
C ASP A 74 -21.25 -24.88 25.93
N GLN A 75 -22.04 -24.98 24.86
CA GLN A 75 -23.44 -25.40 24.91
C GLN A 75 -23.61 -26.93 24.90
N ASP A 76 -22.56 -27.72 24.64
CA ASP A 76 -22.65 -29.18 24.61
C ASP A 76 -22.89 -29.73 26.03
N GLN A 77 -24.14 -30.12 26.28
CA GLN A 77 -24.56 -30.68 27.59
C GLN A 77 -23.98 -32.09 27.89
N LYS A 78 -23.41 -32.76 26.88
CA LYS A 78 -22.80 -34.09 27.04
C LYS A 78 -21.34 -33.99 27.53
N LEU A 79 -20.76 -32.81 27.55
CA LEU A 79 -19.41 -32.55 27.99
C LEU A 79 -19.39 -31.97 29.40
N ASP A 80 -18.62 -32.59 30.28
CA ASP A 80 -18.27 -31.99 31.57
C ASP A 80 -17.28 -30.80 31.43
N ALA A 81 -17.10 -30.05 32.50
CA ALA A 81 -16.25 -28.86 32.51
C ALA A 81 -14.78 -29.15 32.11
N LYS A 82 -14.26 -30.34 32.48
CA LYS A 82 -12.88 -30.74 32.15
C LYS A 82 -12.72 -31.00 30.66
N HIS A 83 -13.66 -31.70 30.05
CA HIS A 83 -13.64 -31.98 28.63
C HIS A 83 -13.89 -30.72 27.79
N LYS A 84 -14.79 -29.82 28.20
CA LYS A 84 -14.99 -28.52 27.57
C LYS A 84 -13.68 -27.74 27.56
N ARG A 85 -13.03 -27.58 28.72
CA ARG A 85 -11.76 -26.85 28.83
C ARG A 85 -10.67 -27.46 27.93
N LYS A 86 -10.57 -28.80 27.85
CA LYS A 86 -9.62 -29.46 26.95
C LYS A 86 -9.92 -29.19 25.48
N ARG A 87 -11.20 -29.24 25.07
CA ARG A 87 -11.61 -28.95 23.69
C ARG A 87 -11.34 -27.48 23.33
N LEU A 88 -11.68 -26.54 24.21
CA LEU A 88 -11.41 -25.10 24.01
C LEU A 88 -9.91 -24.82 23.88
N ALA A 89 -9.07 -25.45 24.72
CA ALA A 89 -7.61 -25.29 24.66
C ALA A 89 -7.02 -25.81 23.32
N ASN A 90 -7.71 -26.75 22.65
CA ASN A 90 -7.28 -27.24 21.35
C ASN A 90 -7.72 -26.36 20.17
N LEU A 91 -8.61 -25.40 20.39
CA LEU A 91 -8.98 -24.42 19.37
C LEU A 91 -7.85 -23.39 19.24
N LYS A 92 -7.11 -23.47 18.13
CA LYS A 92 -6.02 -22.54 17.86
C LYS A 92 -6.57 -21.16 17.57
N ILE A 93 -6.10 -20.17 18.33
CA ILE A 93 -6.31 -18.76 18.06
C ILE A 93 -5.07 -18.25 17.32
N ASN A 94 -5.27 -17.59 16.20
CA ASN A 94 -4.19 -16.87 15.54
C ASN A 94 -4.13 -15.45 16.07
N SER A 95 -3.08 -15.11 16.83
CA SER A 95 -2.89 -13.78 17.40
C SER A 95 -2.79 -12.68 16.32
N ARG A 96 -2.46 -13.06 15.09
CA ARG A 96 -2.32 -12.16 13.94
C ARG A 96 -3.61 -12.01 13.11
N TRP A 97 -4.74 -12.53 13.54
CA TRP A 97 -6.02 -12.19 12.92
C TRP A 97 -6.26 -10.68 13.01
N ILE A 98 -6.57 -10.06 11.89
CA ILE A 98 -6.92 -8.64 11.84
C ILE A 98 -8.35 -8.48 12.34
N THR A 99 -8.54 -7.75 13.43
CA THR A 99 -9.85 -7.49 14.05
C THR A 99 -10.45 -6.16 13.62
N ASN A 100 -9.60 -5.18 13.32
CA ASN A 100 -10.02 -3.87 12.83
C ASN A 100 -9.06 -3.39 11.74
N HIS A 101 -9.60 -2.67 10.78
CA HIS A 101 -8.87 -2.13 9.64
C HIS A 101 -9.41 -0.76 9.26
N SER A 102 -8.53 0.16 8.87
CA SER A 102 -8.97 1.45 8.31
C SER A 102 -8.00 1.96 7.25
N PHE A 103 -8.56 2.79 6.35
CA PHE A 103 -7.82 3.67 5.46
C PHE A 103 -8.09 5.13 5.85
N TRP A 104 -7.03 5.93 5.96
CA TRP A 104 -7.12 7.38 6.01
C TRP A 104 -6.60 7.95 4.69
N TRP A 105 -7.46 8.67 3.96
CA TRP A 105 -7.22 9.12 2.58
C TRP A 105 -6.73 10.56 2.51
N GLY A 106 -5.69 10.90 3.27
CA GLY A 106 -5.04 12.21 3.22
C GLY A 106 -5.81 13.36 3.87
N TYR A 107 -7.09 13.15 4.20
CA TYR A 107 -7.97 14.12 4.83
C TYR A 107 -8.92 13.44 5.80
N ASP A 108 -9.27 14.14 6.89
CA ASP A 108 -10.18 13.59 7.89
C ASP A 108 -11.61 13.50 7.35
N GLY A 109 -12.30 12.42 7.70
CA GLY A 109 -13.69 12.17 7.30
C GLY A 109 -13.88 11.78 5.83
N VAL A 110 -12.82 11.71 5.02
CA VAL A 110 -12.89 11.32 3.62
C VAL A 110 -12.87 9.80 3.47
N GLN A 111 -13.74 9.28 2.62
CA GLN A 111 -13.80 7.87 2.24
C GLN A 111 -13.53 7.70 0.74
N LEU A 112 -13.06 6.53 0.35
CA LEU A 112 -12.98 6.17 -1.06
C LEU A 112 -14.24 5.42 -1.47
N LYS A 113 -14.92 5.93 -2.48
CA LYS A 113 -16.14 5.38 -3.10
C LYS A 113 -15.86 4.95 -4.54
N ASP A 114 -16.83 4.30 -5.17
CA ASP A 114 -16.80 3.91 -6.58
C ASP A 114 -15.51 3.16 -6.98
N VAL A 115 -15.02 2.31 -6.07
CA VAL A 115 -13.73 1.62 -6.21
C VAL A 115 -13.76 0.62 -7.35
N LYS A 116 -12.85 0.79 -8.30
CA LYS A 116 -12.68 -0.08 -9.49
C LYS A 116 -11.25 -0.63 -9.48
N PRO A 117 -11.05 -1.87 -9.04
CA PRO A 117 -9.73 -2.51 -9.09
C PRO A 117 -9.41 -2.99 -10.50
N LEU A 118 -8.16 -2.84 -10.89
CA LEU A 118 -7.53 -3.35 -12.11
C LEU A 118 -6.32 -4.19 -11.69
N PRO A 119 -6.55 -5.36 -11.08
CA PRO A 119 -5.52 -6.12 -10.37
C PRO A 119 -4.39 -6.59 -11.28
N GLU A 120 -4.65 -6.84 -12.57
CA GLU A 120 -3.62 -7.26 -13.53
C GLU A 120 -2.51 -6.21 -13.69
N GLY A 121 -2.88 -4.92 -13.61
CA GLY A 121 -1.97 -3.77 -13.65
C GLY A 121 -1.53 -3.29 -12.27
N ASP A 122 -1.94 -3.98 -11.20
CA ASP A 122 -1.76 -3.50 -9.82
C ASP A 122 -2.29 -2.08 -9.60
N LEU A 123 -3.47 -1.77 -10.16
CA LEU A 123 -4.07 -0.43 -10.10
C LEU A 123 -5.46 -0.46 -9.46
N VAL A 124 -5.82 0.63 -8.81
CA VAL A 124 -7.18 0.92 -8.32
C VAL A 124 -7.51 2.36 -8.63
N ILE A 125 -8.72 2.57 -9.16
CA ILE A 125 -9.33 3.88 -9.32
C ILE A 125 -10.51 3.97 -8.37
N GLY A 126 -10.74 5.14 -7.77
CA GLY A 126 -11.88 5.41 -6.91
C GLY A 126 -12.11 6.90 -6.77
N ARG A 127 -13.17 7.28 -6.07
CA ARG A 127 -13.56 8.68 -5.85
C ARG A 127 -13.57 9.01 -4.37
N LEU A 128 -12.90 10.09 -3.98
CA LEU A 128 -12.94 10.63 -2.62
C LEU A 128 -14.29 11.29 -2.33
N GLU A 129 -14.87 10.99 -1.17
CA GLU A 129 -16.15 11.57 -0.75
C GLU A 129 -16.17 11.76 0.79
N PRO A 130 -16.48 13.00 1.29
CA PRO A 130 -16.57 14.24 0.52
C PRO A 130 -15.23 14.68 -0.05
N PHE A 131 -15.23 15.47 -1.13
CA PHE A 131 -14.02 16.02 -1.73
C PHE A 131 -14.18 17.53 -1.98
N ASP A 132 -13.18 18.31 -1.54
CA ASP A 132 -13.07 19.74 -1.85
C ASP A 132 -11.94 19.97 -2.89
N SER A 133 -12.34 20.30 -4.11
CA SER A 133 -11.40 20.55 -5.22
C SER A 133 -10.41 21.69 -4.95
N LYS A 134 -10.74 22.62 -4.04
CA LYS A 134 -9.84 23.73 -3.65
C LYS A 134 -8.56 23.26 -2.95
N LEU A 135 -8.54 22.03 -2.45
CA LEU A 135 -7.36 21.41 -1.83
C LEU A 135 -6.29 20.99 -2.86
N ILE A 136 -6.63 21.02 -4.15
CA ILE A 136 -5.73 20.59 -5.24
C ILE A 136 -5.52 21.76 -6.20
N ALA A 137 -4.33 22.31 -6.20
CA ALA A 137 -4.00 23.48 -7.02
C ALA A 137 -3.84 23.16 -8.52
N THR A 138 -3.47 21.92 -8.86
CA THR A 138 -3.33 21.45 -10.25
C THR A 138 -3.49 19.92 -10.30
N TYR A 139 -3.89 19.40 -11.44
CA TYR A 139 -4.09 17.96 -11.70
C TYR A 139 -3.01 17.40 -12.62
N PRO A 140 -2.77 16.08 -12.61
CA PRO A 140 -1.72 15.47 -13.42
C PRO A 140 -2.06 15.51 -14.91
N VAL A 141 -1.03 15.76 -15.72
CA VAL A 141 -1.05 15.42 -17.15
C VAL A 141 -0.48 14.01 -17.28
N LEU A 142 -1.27 13.08 -17.79
CA LEU A 142 -0.86 11.71 -17.98
C LEU A 142 -0.15 11.53 -19.31
N LYS A 143 0.93 10.73 -19.32
CA LYS A 143 1.63 10.33 -20.54
C LYS A 143 0.73 9.42 -21.38
N ASP A 144 0.63 9.70 -22.66
CA ASP A 144 -0.04 8.81 -23.61
C ASP A 144 0.73 7.48 -23.71
N ALA A 145 0.08 6.38 -23.32
CA ALA A 145 0.67 5.04 -23.35
C ALA A 145 0.88 4.49 -24.78
N GLY A 146 0.26 5.09 -25.79
CA GLY A 146 0.44 4.77 -27.22
C GLY A 146 1.70 5.38 -27.84
N ILE A 147 2.33 6.36 -27.19
CA ILE A 147 3.54 7.01 -27.66
C ILE A 147 4.76 6.27 -27.11
N ASN A 148 5.73 5.97 -27.97
CA ASN A 148 6.97 5.33 -27.59
C ASN A 148 7.69 6.11 -26.48
N PHE A 149 8.16 5.37 -25.47
CA PHE A 149 8.96 5.90 -24.41
C PHE A 149 10.45 5.86 -24.79
N ASN A 150 11.14 6.98 -24.62
CA ASN A 150 12.58 7.04 -24.91
C ASN A 150 13.37 6.53 -23.71
N HIS A 151 14.18 5.47 -23.90
CA HIS A 151 15.10 4.97 -22.89
C HIS A 151 16.07 6.07 -22.44
N GLY A 152 16.46 6.03 -21.18
CA GLY A 152 17.33 7.06 -20.60
C GLY A 152 16.62 8.37 -20.21
N THR A 153 15.29 8.49 -20.44
CA THR A 153 14.53 9.65 -19.96
C THR A 153 14.60 9.71 -18.43
N SER A 154 15.02 10.87 -17.91
CA SER A 154 15.00 11.11 -16.46
C SER A 154 13.57 11.15 -15.93
N LEU A 155 13.32 10.37 -14.89
CA LEU A 155 12.04 10.26 -14.19
C LEU A 155 12.25 10.49 -12.69
N CYS A 156 11.24 11.03 -12.03
CA CYS A 156 11.20 11.20 -10.59
C CYS A 156 10.01 10.46 -10.00
N LYS A 157 10.25 9.67 -8.95
CA LYS A 157 9.24 9.00 -8.14
C LYS A 157 8.93 9.86 -6.93
N LEU A 158 7.67 9.95 -6.54
CA LEU A 158 7.24 10.73 -5.39
C LEU A 158 6.35 9.89 -4.47
N GLY A 159 6.54 10.05 -3.17
CA GLY A 159 5.73 9.37 -2.15
C GLY A 159 6.21 9.71 -0.75
N PHE A 160 5.94 8.86 0.24
CA PHE A 160 6.12 9.13 1.66
C PHE A 160 6.98 8.06 2.36
N PRO A 161 8.21 7.78 1.90
CA PRO A 161 9.08 6.80 2.55
C PRO A 161 9.67 7.32 3.86
N PHE A 162 10.27 6.38 4.65
CA PHE A 162 11.03 6.67 5.88
C PHE A 162 10.21 7.22 7.05
N HIS A 163 8.88 7.04 7.05
CA HIS A 163 8.03 7.47 8.15
C HIS A 163 7.53 6.27 8.95
N ASP A 164 7.79 6.31 10.26
CA ASP A 164 7.21 5.40 11.24
C ASP A 164 5.88 5.98 11.72
N ILE A 165 4.79 5.58 11.07
CA ILE A 165 3.45 6.04 11.42
C ILE A 165 2.97 5.22 12.60
N LYS A 166 2.78 5.88 13.73
CA LYS A 166 2.24 5.27 14.94
C LYS A 166 0.76 5.58 15.06
N ALA A 167 -0.03 4.55 15.27
CA ALA A 167 -1.45 4.67 15.57
C ALA A 167 -1.79 3.84 16.81
N THR A 168 -2.83 4.27 17.52
CA THR A 168 -3.48 3.51 18.58
C THR A 168 -4.92 3.22 18.16
N PHE A 169 -5.55 2.24 18.82
CA PHE A 169 -6.95 1.93 18.58
C PHE A 169 -7.77 2.25 19.82
N ASP A 170 -8.69 3.18 19.69
CA ASP A 170 -9.67 3.50 20.73
C ASP A 170 -10.86 2.53 20.60
N ALA A 171 -10.94 1.58 21.54
CA ALA A 171 -12.01 0.57 21.55
C ALA A 171 -13.39 1.18 21.88
N GLY A 172 -13.43 2.29 22.63
CA GLY A 172 -14.69 2.97 22.98
C GLY A 172 -15.33 3.67 21.78
N LYS A 173 -14.49 4.26 20.92
CA LYS A 173 -14.92 4.93 19.68
C LYS A 173 -14.88 4.02 18.45
N ASN A 174 -14.28 2.82 18.58
CA ASN A 174 -14.02 1.88 17.45
C ASN A 174 -13.27 2.55 16.30
N THR A 175 -12.24 3.34 16.59
CA THR A 175 -11.47 4.11 15.60
C THR A 175 -9.98 4.06 15.87
N PHE A 176 -9.19 4.26 14.81
CA PHE A 176 -7.74 4.46 14.93
C PHE A 176 -7.46 5.95 15.13
N GLU A 177 -6.52 6.24 16.01
CA GLU A 177 -6.01 7.59 16.27
C GLU A 177 -4.52 7.61 15.95
N LEU A 178 -4.12 8.52 15.04
CA LEU A 178 -2.70 8.72 14.71
C LEU A 178 -2.02 9.46 15.86
N ALA A 179 -0.80 9.05 16.19
CA ALA A 179 -0.04 9.72 17.24
C ALA A 179 0.24 11.19 16.87
N PRO A 180 0.25 12.11 17.84
CA PRO A 180 0.62 13.49 17.60
C PRO A 180 1.96 13.61 16.89
N GLY A 181 2.04 14.45 15.85
CA GLY A 181 3.24 14.63 15.02
C GLY A 181 3.43 13.60 13.91
N SER A 182 2.53 12.61 13.76
CA SER A 182 2.56 11.70 12.61
C SER A 182 2.23 12.40 11.28
N LEU A 183 1.56 13.53 11.32
CA LEU A 183 1.16 14.33 10.16
C LEU A 183 1.70 15.76 10.28
N PRO A 184 1.98 16.45 9.16
CA PRO A 184 1.93 15.99 7.78
C PRO A 184 3.09 15.05 7.42
N LEU A 185 2.86 14.08 6.53
CA LEU A 185 3.93 13.24 5.98
C LEU A 185 4.68 14.03 4.91
N PRO A 186 6.01 14.22 5.03
CA PRO A 186 6.79 14.88 4.01
C PRO A 186 6.96 14.00 2.76
N LEU A 187 6.81 14.63 1.60
CA LEU A 187 7.07 14.02 0.30
C LEU A 187 8.58 13.82 0.09
N PHE A 188 8.95 12.70 -0.50
CA PHE A 188 10.33 12.37 -0.80
C PHE A 188 10.50 11.99 -2.29
N PRO A 189 11.23 12.81 -3.08
CA PRO A 189 11.52 12.53 -4.48
C PRO A 189 12.74 11.63 -4.64
N ILE A 190 12.68 10.68 -5.59
CA ILE A 190 13.82 9.85 -6.00
C ILE A 190 13.93 9.89 -7.51
N GLU A 191 15.08 10.33 -8.01
CA GLU A 191 15.37 10.32 -9.44
C GLU A 191 15.85 8.95 -9.90
N GLY A 192 15.52 8.61 -11.13
CA GLY A 192 16.03 7.49 -11.89
C GLY A 192 15.76 7.70 -13.37
N ILE A 193 16.29 6.82 -14.21
CA ILE A 193 16.01 6.86 -15.65
C ILE A 193 15.11 5.70 -16.05
N TYR A 194 14.27 5.90 -17.05
CA TYR A 194 13.54 4.84 -17.70
C TYR A 194 14.51 3.88 -18.42
N THR A 195 14.50 2.61 -18.05
CA THR A 195 15.42 1.61 -18.59
C THR A 195 14.76 0.73 -19.64
N ARG A 196 13.58 0.21 -19.38
CA ARG A 196 12.85 -0.67 -20.33
C ARG A 196 11.37 -0.81 -19.95
N GLU A 197 10.61 -1.34 -20.90
CA GLU A 197 9.24 -1.80 -20.70
C GLU A 197 9.26 -3.32 -20.44
N ALA A 198 8.48 -3.75 -19.45
CA ALA A 198 8.20 -5.14 -19.19
C ALA A 198 6.72 -5.43 -19.48
N LEU A 199 6.45 -6.30 -20.45
CA LEU A 199 5.09 -6.75 -20.73
C LEU A 199 4.68 -7.79 -19.70
N ALA A 200 3.57 -7.55 -19.02
CA ALA A 200 3.00 -8.46 -18.02
C ALA A 200 1.81 -9.30 -18.56
N GLY A 201 1.53 -9.18 -19.86
CA GLY A 201 0.41 -9.86 -20.51
C GLY A 201 -0.64 -8.89 -21.01
N LYS A 202 -1.87 -9.37 -21.12
CA LYS A 202 -3.03 -8.58 -21.54
C LYS A 202 -4.10 -8.49 -20.47
N SER A 203 -4.97 -7.49 -20.58
CA SER A 203 -6.17 -7.40 -19.75
C SER A 203 -7.09 -8.61 -19.95
N LYS A 204 -7.99 -8.89 -18.99
CA LYS A 204 -8.91 -10.04 -19.06
C LYS A 204 -9.81 -10.04 -20.29
N ASP A 205 -10.13 -8.86 -20.81
CA ASP A 205 -10.93 -8.68 -22.01
C ASP A 205 -10.08 -8.59 -23.30
N ASP A 206 -8.77 -8.86 -23.20
CA ASP A 206 -7.78 -8.89 -24.30
C ASP A 206 -7.62 -7.56 -25.06
N LYS A 207 -8.17 -6.46 -24.53
CA LYS A 207 -8.16 -5.15 -25.21
C LYS A 207 -6.87 -4.37 -25.03
N TYR A 208 -6.19 -4.56 -23.89
CA TYR A 208 -5.03 -3.74 -23.51
C TYR A 208 -3.84 -4.62 -23.13
N ASN A 209 -2.65 -4.21 -23.57
CA ASN A 209 -1.40 -4.75 -23.05
C ASN A 209 -1.11 -4.13 -21.70
N ILE A 210 -0.81 -4.98 -20.71
CA ILE A 210 -0.39 -4.54 -19.38
C ILE A 210 1.11 -4.36 -19.40
N LYS A 211 1.55 -3.15 -19.10
CA LYS A 211 2.94 -2.74 -19.21
C LYS A 211 3.43 -2.22 -17.86
N PHE A 212 4.61 -2.66 -17.47
CA PHE A 212 5.36 -2.07 -16.36
C PHE A 212 6.57 -1.33 -16.92
N LEU A 213 6.82 -0.13 -16.41
CA LEU A 213 8.01 0.63 -16.73
C LEU A 213 9.07 0.35 -15.66
N GLU A 214 10.24 -0.09 -16.08
CA GLU A 214 11.39 -0.27 -15.18
C GLU A 214 12.22 1.01 -15.15
N THR A 215 12.69 1.35 -13.96
CA THR A 215 13.56 2.51 -13.74
C THR A 215 14.82 2.10 -13.00
N SER A 216 15.93 2.81 -13.22
CA SER A 216 17.26 2.51 -12.65
C SER A 216 17.36 2.72 -11.14
N SER A 217 16.41 3.41 -10.52
CA SER A 217 16.35 3.58 -9.06
C SER A 217 15.28 2.71 -8.44
N PRO A 218 15.49 2.16 -7.23
CA PRO A 218 14.48 1.36 -6.54
C PRO A 218 13.28 2.22 -6.12
N GLY A 219 12.11 1.58 -5.97
CA GLY A 219 11.01 2.14 -5.21
C GLY A 219 11.22 1.88 -3.72
N LEU A 220 10.79 2.80 -2.88
CA LEU A 220 10.86 2.70 -1.43
C LEU A 220 9.47 2.40 -0.84
N ARG A 221 9.47 1.72 0.32
CA ARG A 221 8.24 1.53 1.09
C ARG A 221 7.64 2.90 1.45
N GLY A 222 6.35 3.10 1.16
CA GLY A 222 5.67 4.40 1.27
C GLY A 222 5.58 5.20 -0.04
N GLN A 223 6.21 4.72 -1.13
CA GLN A 223 6.03 5.28 -2.47
C GLN A 223 4.98 4.55 -3.30
N SER A 224 4.48 3.40 -2.85
CA SER A 224 3.43 2.63 -3.54
C SER A 224 2.22 3.50 -3.84
N GLY A 225 1.82 3.58 -5.11
CA GLY A 225 0.73 4.43 -5.60
C GLY A 225 1.12 5.87 -5.91
N GLY A 226 2.35 6.28 -5.59
CA GLY A 226 2.88 7.60 -5.94
C GLY A 226 3.24 7.72 -7.42
N PRO A 227 3.20 8.95 -7.98
CA PRO A 227 3.47 9.20 -9.39
C PRO A 227 4.95 9.04 -9.72
N ILE A 228 5.20 8.56 -10.94
CA ILE A 228 6.48 8.60 -11.63
C ILE A 228 6.33 9.58 -12.79
N PHE A 229 7.09 10.67 -12.79
CA PHE A 229 6.91 11.77 -13.71
C PHE A 229 8.24 12.27 -14.30
N ASP A 230 8.16 12.89 -15.48
CA ASP A 230 9.30 13.49 -16.17
C ASP A 230 9.62 14.92 -15.69
N THR A 231 10.62 15.53 -16.28
CA THR A 231 11.07 16.91 -15.94
C THR A 231 10.04 18.01 -16.24
N LYS A 232 8.96 17.69 -16.98
CA LYS A 232 7.85 18.61 -17.25
C LYS A 232 6.71 18.43 -16.25
N GLY A 233 6.75 17.34 -15.45
CA GLY A 233 5.70 16.97 -14.52
C GLY A 233 4.60 16.10 -15.14
N THR A 234 4.85 15.56 -16.35
CA THR A 234 3.95 14.58 -16.98
C THR A 234 4.10 13.25 -16.27
N VAL A 235 3.01 12.68 -15.78
CA VAL A 235 2.99 11.39 -15.07
C VAL A 235 3.03 10.25 -16.09
N TRP A 236 4.05 9.40 -15.98
CA TRP A 236 4.28 8.25 -16.86
C TRP A 236 3.71 6.95 -16.29
N ALA A 237 3.78 6.79 -14.97
CA ALA A 237 3.38 5.58 -14.27
C ALA A 237 3.13 5.86 -12.78
N LEU A 238 2.72 4.81 -12.04
CA LEU A 238 2.71 4.78 -10.58
C LEU A 238 3.77 3.81 -10.07
N GLN A 239 4.40 4.14 -8.94
CA GLN A 239 5.28 3.20 -8.26
C GLN A 239 4.44 2.04 -7.69
N CYS A 240 4.69 0.82 -8.16
CA CYS A 240 3.96 -0.36 -7.69
C CYS A 240 4.86 -1.35 -6.94
N ARG A 241 5.98 -1.74 -7.50
CA ARG A 241 6.86 -2.76 -6.90
C ARG A 241 8.33 -2.45 -7.11
N THR A 242 9.18 -3.06 -6.29
CA THR A 242 10.62 -3.11 -6.48
C THR A 242 11.02 -4.57 -6.70
N ILE A 243 11.81 -4.84 -7.72
CA ILE A 243 12.36 -6.15 -8.02
C ILE A 243 13.87 -6.09 -7.76
N ASN A 244 14.35 -6.96 -6.87
CA ASN A 244 15.76 -7.05 -6.54
C ASN A 244 16.39 -8.20 -7.33
N PHE A 245 17.42 -7.91 -8.11
CA PHE A 245 18.18 -8.92 -8.86
C PHE A 245 19.50 -9.20 -8.13
N PRO A 246 19.86 -10.48 -7.89
CA PRO A 246 21.14 -10.82 -7.28
C PRO A 246 22.29 -10.41 -8.21
N LEU A 247 23.31 -9.77 -7.67
CA LEU A 247 24.50 -9.37 -8.42
C LEU A 247 25.42 -10.54 -8.79
N GLY A 248 25.08 -11.76 -8.34
CA GLY A 248 25.85 -12.96 -8.63
C GLY A 248 27.06 -13.18 -7.71
N PHE A 249 27.20 -12.36 -6.68
CA PHE A 249 28.18 -12.54 -5.61
C PHE A 249 27.61 -12.15 -4.24
N SER A 250 28.13 -12.79 -3.20
CA SER A 250 27.75 -12.52 -1.81
C SER A 250 29.02 -12.31 -1.00
N PRO A 251 29.38 -11.05 -0.66
CA PRO A 251 30.56 -10.80 0.16
C PRO A 251 30.35 -11.37 1.55
N LYS A 252 31.42 -11.89 2.11
CA LYS A 252 31.44 -12.37 3.49
C LYS A 252 31.78 -11.20 4.42
N VAL A 253 30.95 -10.98 5.40
CA VAL A 253 31.15 -9.92 6.40
C VAL A 253 31.11 -10.49 7.82
N MET A 254 31.88 -9.90 8.72
CA MET A 254 31.83 -10.26 10.14
C MET A 254 30.74 -9.47 10.85
N LYS A 255 29.75 -10.15 11.40
CA LYS A 255 28.68 -9.54 12.21
C LYS A 255 28.56 -10.27 13.54
N ASN A 256 28.73 -9.54 14.63
CA ASN A 256 28.71 -10.12 16.00
C ASN A 256 29.67 -11.32 16.18
N GLY A 257 30.87 -11.25 15.60
CA GLY A 257 31.88 -12.31 15.69
C GLY A 257 31.60 -13.56 14.84
N LYS A 258 30.58 -13.53 13.98
CA LYS A 258 30.26 -14.60 13.02
C LYS A 258 30.40 -14.10 11.61
N GLU A 259 31.01 -14.94 10.75
CA GLU A 259 31.03 -14.70 9.31
C GLU A 259 29.64 -15.00 8.74
N ILE A 260 29.07 -14.02 8.04
CA ILE A 260 27.81 -14.14 7.32
C ILE A 260 28.00 -13.74 5.86
N GLU A 261 27.25 -14.34 4.96
CA GLU A 261 27.16 -13.90 3.57
C GLU A 261 26.09 -12.80 3.47
N GLU A 262 26.46 -11.64 2.94
CA GLU A 262 25.52 -10.60 2.60
C GLU A 262 25.16 -10.68 1.12
N ASN A 263 23.90 -11.02 0.83
CA ASN A 263 23.39 -10.99 -0.53
C ASN A 263 23.38 -9.55 -1.06
N GLN A 264 24.00 -9.36 -2.21
CA GLN A 264 23.99 -8.09 -2.92
C GLN A 264 22.95 -8.14 -4.03
N PHE A 265 22.13 -7.09 -4.12
CA PHE A 265 21.07 -6.98 -5.12
C PHE A 265 21.20 -5.68 -5.89
N LEU A 266 20.90 -5.73 -7.18
CA LEU A 266 20.59 -4.56 -7.99
C LEU A 266 19.08 -4.30 -7.85
N ASN A 267 18.75 -3.09 -7.45
CA ASN A 267 17.36 -2.63 -7.30
C ASN A 267 16.90 -1.91 -8.57
#